data_6969345e6e82f008615d94c04a63e461
#
_entry.id   6969345e6e82f008615d94c04a63e461
#
_cell.length_a   1.000
_cell.length_b   1.000
_cell.length_c   1.000
_cell.angle_alpha   90.00
_cell.angle_beta   90.00
_cell.angle_gamma   90.00
#
_symmetry.space_group_name_H-M   'P 1'
#
loop_
_entity.id
_entity.type
_entity.pdbx_description
1 polymer ?
#
loop_
_entity_poly.entity_id
_entity_poly.type
_entity_poly.pdbx_seq_one_letter_code
_entity_poly.pdbx_strand_id
1 'polypeptide(L)'
;MPKRLTTEQFVAKAREIHGDKYDYSKVVYSKMHDYITVTCPKHGDFLQKAYSHLNGKGCSKCAKEESRSKLIFGVAHNDCDGDSHTNAYSHWRNMLVRCFDEKYKKESPTYANCSCCDEWLLFSNFKRWYESFNCPDYHLDKDILVKNNKVYSPETCCLVPPEINMLLTKRQNDRGKQPIGVCYVKRSGKYSATIHKLRNVHLGFFDTPEEAFQAYKSAKEQYVKELATQYFQEGKITHRVYQALMEYQVEITD
;
A
#
# COMPACT_ATOMS: atom_id res chain seq x y z
N MET A 1 -9.85 -12.15 51.27
CA MET A 1 -10.40 -11.57 50.04
C MET A 1 -9.92 -10.10 49.96
N PRO A 2 -9.46 -9.60 48.83
CA PRO A 2 -9.11 -8.21 48.70
C PRO A 2 -10.33 -7.32 48.98
N LYS A 3 -10.14 -6.27 49.80
CA LYS A 3 -11.18 -5.36 50.21
C LYS A 3 -11.73 -4.60 48.97
N ARG A 4 -13.07 -4.59 48.82
CA ARG A 4 -13.73 -3.89 47.71
C ARG A 4 -13.49 -2.38 47.81
N LEU A 5 -13.18 -1.71 46.70
CA LEU A 5 -13.03 -0.25 46.69
C LEU A 5 -14.39 0.44 46.96
N THR A 6 -14.34 1.60 47.60
CA THR A 6 -15.46 2.54 47.62
C THR A 6 -15.45 3.40 46.32
N THR A 7 -16.53 4.15 46.06
CA THR A 7 -16.59 5.08 44.93
C THR A 7 -15.48 6.13 44.99
N GLU A 8 -15.20 6.68 46.21
CA GLU A 8 -14.15 7.67 46.41
C GLU A 8 -12.77 7.08 46.13
N GLN A 9 -12.52 5.84 46.59
CA GLN A 9 -11.25 5.15 46.36
C GLN A 9 -11.08 4.81 44.85
N PHE A 10 -12.15 4.47 44.15
CA PHE A 10 -12.12 4.26 42.70
C PHE A 10 -11.78 5.57 41.98
N VAL A 11 -12.46 6.67 42.31
CA VAL A 11 -12.22 8.00 41.73
C VAL A 11 -10.80 8.48 41.98
N ALA A 12 -10.27 8.29 43.19
CA ALA A 12 -8.87 8.63 43.51
C ALA A 12 -7.89 7.90 42.57
N LYS A 13 -8.05 6.57 42.39
CA LYS A 13 -7.23 5.79 41.45
C LYS A 13 -7.43 6.19 39.99
N ALA A 14 -8.64 6.52 39.61
CA ALA A 14 -8.91 6.99 38.26
C ALA A 14 -8.21 8.33 37.97
N ARG A 15 -8.16 9.24 38.95
CA ARG A 15 -7.43 10.50 38.84
C ARG A 15 -5.90 10.29 38.79
N GLU A 16 -5.35 9.30 39.46
CA GLU A 16 -3.93 8.95 39.35
C GLU A 16 -3.54 8.55 37.91
N ILE A 17 -4.48 7.91 37.16
CA ILE A 17 -4.24 7.40 35.82
C ILE A 17 -4.55 8.46 34.75
N HIS A 18 -5.64 9.20 34.92
CA HIS A 18 -6.18 10.11 33.91
C HIS A 18 -5.97 11.59 34.22
N GLY A 19 -5.43 11.92 35.40
CA GLY A 19 -5.37 13.29 35.88
C GLY A 19 -6.77 13.90 35.99
N ASP A 20 -6.86 15.18 35.69
CA ASP A 20 -8.13 15.92 35.68
C ASP A 20 -8.84 15.93 34.31
N LYS A 21 -8.54 14.91 33.48
CA LYS A 21 -9.12 14.82 32.12
C LYS A 21 -10.63 14.59 32.10
N TYR A 22 -11.20 14.02 33.17
CA TYR A 22 -12.61 13.62 33.25
C TYR A 22 -13.29 14.13 34.50
N ASP A 23 -14.61 14.39 34.40
CA ASP A 23 -15.45 14.62 35.56
C ASP A 23 -16.05 13.31 36.05
N TYR A 24 -15.91 13.04 37.34
CA TYR A 24 -16.34 11.82 38.02
C TYR A 24 -17.60 12.04 38.91
N SER A 25 -18.24 13.18 38.85
CA SER A 25 -19.39 13.52 39.69
C SER A 25 -20.57 12.56 39.57
N LYS A 26 -20.70 11.90 38.41
CA LYS A 26 -21.77 10.91 38.12
C LYS A 26 -21.36 9.46 38.37
N VAL A 27 -20.14 9.22 38.83
CA VAL A 27 -19.65 7.85 39.03
C VAL A 27 -20.26 7.23 40.27
N VAL A 28 -20.90 6.07 40.07
CA VAL A 28 -21.33 5.15 41.13
C VAL A 28 -20.57 3.85 40.91
N TYR A 29 -19.57 3.58 41.72
CA TYR A 29 -18.78 2.36 41.62
C TYR A 29 -19.40 1.22 42.45
N SER A 30 -19.55 0.06 41.83
CA SER A 30 -20.02 -1.17 42.48
C SER A 30 -18.99 -2.30 42.42
N LYS A 31 -18.62 -2.74 41.22
CA LYS A 31 -17.61 -3.79 40.97
C LYS A 31 -16.74 -3.44 39.77
N MET A 32 -15.57 -4.08 39.66
CA MET A 32 -14.61 -3.85 38.58
C MET A 32 -15.16 -4.10 37.18
N HIS A 33 -16.13 -5.01 37.05
CA HIS A 33 -16.73 -5.36 35.77
C HIS A 33 -18.04 -4.62 35.46
N ASP A 34 -18.54 -3.83 36.42
CA ASP A 34 -19.75 -3.03 36.23
C ASP A 34 -19.42 -1.76 35.43
N TYR A 35 -20.44 -1.24 34.77
CA TYR A 35 -20.33 0.01 34.04
C TYR A 35 -20.43 1.21 34.99
N ILE A 36 -19.62 2.20 34.73
CA ILE A 36 -19.63 3.52 35.37
C ILE A 36 -19.93 4.58 34.33
N THR A 37 -20.57 5.68 34.75
CA THR A 37 -20.76 6.87 33.91
C THR A 37 -19.66 7.87 34.22
N VAL A 38 -18.85 8.19 33.22
CA VAL A 38 -17.79 9.20 33.30
C VAL A 38 -18.09 10.33 32.31
N THR A 39 -17.91 11.58 32.71
CA THR A 39 -18.15 12.72 31.85
C THR A 39 -16.85 13.20 31.20
N CYS A 40 -16.80 13.18 29.88
CA CYS A 40 -15.75 13.79 29.08
C CYS A 40 -16.08 15.27 28.84
N PRO A 41 -15.19 16.25 29.13
CA PRO A 41 -15.46 17.66 28.88
C PRO A 41 -15.78 17.99 27.41
N LYS A 42 -15.21 17.24 26.46
CA LYS A 42 -15.42 17.43 25.02
C LYS A 42 -16.64 16.71 24.47
N HIS A 43 -16.97 15.50 25.00
CA HIS A 43 -17.92 14.61 24.36
C HIS A 43 -19.11 14.20 25.22
N GLY A 44 -19.20 14.76 26.46
CA GLY A 44 -20.26 14.44 27.39
C GLY A 44 -20.10 13.06 28.05
N ASP A 45 -21.21 12.53 28.57
CA ASP A 45 -21.22 11.29 29.34
C ASP A 45 -20.94 10.07 28.45
N PHE A 46 -20.15 9.13 28.97
CA PHE A 46 -19.93 7.83 28.36
C PHE A 46 -19.92 6.72 29.41
N LEU A 47 -20.39 5.56 28.99
CA LEU A 47 -20.40 4.34 29.82
C LEU A 47 -19.14 3.52 29.54
N GLN A 48 -18.46 3.10 30.60
CA GLN A 48 -17.28 2.25 30.51
C GLN A 48 -17.21 1.28 31.68
N LYS A 49 -16.66 0.08 31.49
CA LYS A 49 -16.38 -0.82 32.60
C LYS A 49 -15.31 -0.21 33.51
N ALA A 50 -15.53 -0.24 34.83
CA ALA A 50 -14.60 0.31 35.83
C ALA A 50 -13.18 -0.24 35.66
N TYR A 51 -13.01 -1.54 35.41
CA TYR A 51 -11.73 -2.17 35.10
C TYR A 51 -11.04 -1.55 33.88
N SER A 52 -11.76 -1.31 32.80
CA SER A 52 -11.19 -0.74 31.58
C SER A 52 -10.71 0.69 31.81
N HIS A 53 -11.45 1.46 32.61
CA HIS A 53 -11.08 2.83 32.97
C HIS A 53 -9.79 2.86 33.82
N LEU A 54 -9.68 2.03 34.85
CA LEU A 54 -8.45 1.92 35.64
C LEU A 54 -7.25 1.32 34.85
N ASN A 55 -7.48 0.70 33.70
CA ASN A 55 -6.40 0.30 32.78
C ASN A 55 -6.09 1.37 31.70
N GLY A 56 -6.42 2.63 31.94
CA GLY A 56 -6.07 3.75 31.08
C GLY A 56 -6.99 3.96 29.89
N LYS A 57 -8.07 3.16 29.69
CA LYS A 57 -9.04 3.42 28.64
C LYS A 57 -9.94 4.58 29.03
N GLY A 58 -10.05 5.58 28.17
CA GLY A 58 -10.88 6.78 28.38
C GLY A 58 -12.01 6.91 27.38
N CYS A 59 -12.41 8.13 27.08
CA CYS A 59 -13.42 8.45 26.10
C CYS A 59 -13.02 7.96 24.70
N SER A 60 -13.84 7.10 24.10
CA SER A 60 -13.57 6.51 22.78
C SER A 60 -13.54 7.55 21.66
N LYS A 61 -14.30 8.65 21.79
CA LYS A 61 -14.29 9.75 20.81
C LYS A 61 -12.97 10.52 20.86
N CYS A 62 -12.48 10.84 22.09
CA CYS A 62 -11.14 11.44 22.24
C CYS A 62 -10.04 10.54 21.68
N ALA A 63 -10.09 9.23 21.96
CA ALA A 63 -9.09 8.28 21.45
C ALA A 63 -9.10 8.21 19.91
N LYS A 64 -10.28 8.28 19.29
CA LYS A 64 -10.41 8.36 17.83
C LYS A 64 -9.83 9.67 17.28
N GLU A 65 -10.14 10.81 17.87
CA GLU A 65 -9.59 12.10 17.47
C GLU A 65 -8.06 12.13 17.60
N GLU A 66 -7.53 11.63 18.71
CA GLU A 66 -6.08 11.53 18.93
C GLU A 66 -5.41 10.57 17.94
N SER A 67 -6.05 9.45 17.62
CA SER A 67 -5.56 8.54 16.58
C SER A 67 -5.55 9.16 15.20
N ARG A 68 -6.56 9.96 14.87
CA ARG A 68 -6.67 10.69 13.59
C ARG A 68 -5.63 11.80 13.47
N SER A 69 -5.30 12.48 14.57
CA SER A 69 -4.29 13.54 14.53
C SER A 69 -2.87 13.04 14.32
N LYS A 70 -2.63 11.72 14.48
CA LYS A 70 -1.30 11.13 14.25
C LYS A 70 -1.00 11.03 12.77
N LEU A 71 0.09 11.67 12.37
CA LEU A 71 0.60 11.56 11.02
C LEU A 71 1.20 10.16 10.77
N ILE A 72 0.92 9.60 9.62
CA ILE A 72 1.52 8.37 9.12
C ILE A 72 2.89 8.72 8.57
N PHE A 73 3.93 8.05 9.07
CA PHE A 73 5.34 8.38 8.79
C PHE A 73 5.72 9.84 9.08
N GLY A 74 4.98 10.53 9.95
CA GLY A 74 5.24 11.93 10.29
C GLY A 74 4.83 12.96 9.21
N VAL A 75 4.25 12.52 8.09
CA VAL A 75 3.96 13.39 6.93
C VAL A 75 2.53 13.27 6.41
N ALA A 76 1.93 12.10 6.41
CA ALA A 76 0.65 11.85 5.74
C ALA A 76 -0.51 11.72 6.75
N HIS A 77 -1.71 12.14 6.35
CA HIS A 77 -2.87 12.19 7.21
C HIS A 77 -4.06 11.44 6.60
N ASN A 78 -4.65 10.49 7.38
CA ASN A 78 -5.93 9.89 7.03
C ASN A 78 -7.06 10.77 7.56
N ASP A 79 -7.62 11.58 6.69
CA ASP A 79 -8.71 12.52 6.95
C ASP A 79 -10.10 11.94 6.66
N CYS A 80 -10.20 10.63 6.35
CA CYS A 80 -11.46 9.94 6.09
C CYS A 80 -11.84 8.98 7.22
N ASP A 81 -13.12 8.96 7.59
CA ASP A 81 -13.66 8.08 8.61
C ASP A 81 -14.04 6.70 8.06
N GLY A 82 -13.61 5.65 8.79
CA GLY A 82 -14.07 4.28 8.50
C GLY A 82 -13.43 3.60 7.29
N ASP A 83 -12.58 4.27 6.54
CA ASP A 83 -12.05 3.80 5.25
C ASP A 83 -10.78 2.96 5.34
N SER A 84 -10.27 2.68 6.54
CA SER A 84 -9.01 1.91 6.74
C SER A 84 -9.04 0.47 6.20
N HIS A 85 -10.20 -0.03 5.83
CA HIS A 85 -10.39 -1.38 5.27
C HIS A 85 -10.63 -1.37 3.75
N THR A 86 -10.57 -0.20 3.10
CA THR A 86 -10.81 -0.08 1.66
C THR A 86 -9.56 -0.41 0.84
N ASN A 87 -9.76 -0.82 -0.43
CA ASN A 87 -8.66 -1.02 -1.37
C ASN A 87 -7.90 0.29 -1.62
N ALA A 88 -8.60 1.42 -1.70
CA ALA A 88 -7.99 2.74 -1.82
C ALA A 88 -7.00 3.01 -0.68
N TYR A 89 -7.41 2.75 0.57
CA TYR A 89 -6.55 2.93 1.73
C TYR A 89 -5.32 2.00 1.69
N SER A 90 -5.52 0.75 1.30
CA SER A 90 -4.43 -0.23 1.17
C SER A 90 -3.39 0.21 0.13
N HIS A 91 -3.82 0.70 -1.03
CA HIS A 91 -2.94 1.24 -2.06
C HIS A 91 -2.19 2.49 -1.60
N TRP A 92 -2.90 3.43 -0.99
CA TRP A 92 -2.32 4.63 -0.41
C TRP A 92 -1.28 4.31 0.67
N ARG A 93 -1.62 3.42 1.60
CA ARG A 93 -0.71 3.00 2.67
C ARG A 93 0.55 2.32 2.13
N ASN A 94 0.41 1.44 1.13
CA ASN A 94 1.53 0.79 0.47
C ASN A 94 2.42 1.79 -0.30
N MET A 95 1.84 2.80 -0.93
CA MET A 95 2.57 3.91 -1.54
C MET A 95 3.40 4.66 -0.50
N LEU A 96 2.79 5.04 0.64
CA LEU A 96 3.51 5.73 1.71
C LEU A 96 4.65 4.89 2.31
N VAL A 97 4.46 3.56 2.45
CA VAL A 97 5.55 2.65 2.86
C VAL A 97 6.72 2.74 1.89
N ARG A 98 6.47 2.68 0.60
CA ARG A 98 7.51 2.79 -0.44
C ARG A 98 8.22 4.15 -0.43
N CYS A 99 7.51 5.22 -0.07
CA CYS A 99 8.05 6.59 -0.07
C CYS A 99 8.75 6.97 1.23
N PHE A 100 8.32 6.46 2.40
CA PHE A 100 8.72 7.02 3.68
C PHE A 100 9.18 6.01 4.73
N ASP A 101 9.02 4.68 4.50
CA ASP A 101 9.51 3.67 5.42
C ASP A 101 10.98 3.36 5.12
N GLU A 102 11.88 3.85 5.98
CA GLU A 102 13.32 3.68 5.82
C GLU A 102 13.78 2.21 5.89
N LYS A 103 13.07 1.37 6.67
CA LYS A 103 13.36 -0.07 6.72
C LYS A 103 13.02 -0.73 5.39
N TYR A 104 11.82 -0.44 4.86
CA TYR A 104 11.38 -0.97 3.58
C TYR A 104 12.29 -0.54 2.42
N LYS A 105 12.75 0.72 2.41
CA LYS A 105 13.69 1.23 1.39
C LYS A 105 15.04 0.51 1.41
N LYS A 106 15.54 0.15 2.60
CA LYS A 106 16.79 -0.64 2.74
C LYS A 106 16.64 -2.05 2.19
N GLU A 107 15.50 -2.69 2.45
CA GLU A 107 15.17 -4.03 1.96
C GLU A 107 14.81 -4.04 0.46
N SER A 108 14.34 -2.92 -0.07
CA SER A 108 13.88 -2.75 -1.46
C SER A 108 14.50 -1.50 -2.09
N PRO A 109 15.78 -1.54 -2.49
CA PRO A 109 16.53 -0.36 -2.99
C PRO A 109 15.91 0.32 -4.22
N THR A 110 15.08 -0.38 -4.97
CA THR A 110 14.30 0.17 -6.10
C THR A 110 13.45 1.37 -5.69
N TYR A 111 13.02 1.44 -4.42
CA TYR A 111 12.21 2.52 -3.86
C TYR A 111 13.02 3.57 -3.08
N ALA A 112 14.36 3.47 -3.02
CA ALA A 112 15.21 4.35 -2.20
C ALA A 112 14.92 5.84 -2.40
N ASN A 113 14.68 6.26 -3.66
CA ASN A 113 14.43 7.65 -4.05
C ASN A 113 12.96 7.93 -4.41
N CYS A 114 12.04 7.06 -3.97
CA CYS A 114 10.62 7.29 -4.23
C CYS A 114 10.04 8.34 -3.29
N SER A 115 9.16 9.17 -3.84
CA SER A 115 8.38 10.18 -3.14
C SER A 115 6.95 10.20 -3.68
N CYS A 116 6.06 10.96 -3.04
CA CYS A 116 4.73 11.24 -3.57
C CYS A 116 4.48 12.76 -3.59
N CYS A 117 3.52 13.20 -4.41
CA CYS A 117 3.10 14.59 -4.43
C CYS A 117 2.42 14.97 -3.10
N ASP A 118 2.45 16.27 -2.78
CA ASP A 118 1.89 16.80 -1.52
C ASP A 118 0.38 16.55 -1.40
N GLU A 119 -0.34 16.57 -2.51
CA GLU A 119 -1.78 16.30 -2.53
C GLU A 119 -2.11 14.91 -2.00
N TRP A 120 -1.28 13.90 -2.28
CA TRP A 120 -1.47 12.52 -1.84
C TRP A 120 -0.97 12.24 -0.42
N LEU A 121 -0.45 13.24 0.28
CA LEU A 121 -0.25 13.17 1.73
C LEU A 121 -1.58 13.21 2.49
N LEU A 122 -2.67 13.70 1.88
CA LEU A 122 -4.04 13.56 2.38
C LEU A 122 -4.74 12.37 1.72
N PHE A 123 -5.26 11.46 2.54
CA PHE A 123 -5.92 10.25 2.02
C PHE A 123 -7.15 10.57 1.17
N SER A 124 -7.95 11.58 1.54
CA SER A 124 -9.15 11.98 0.78
C SER A 124 -8.84 12.34 -0.68
N ASN A 125 -7.70 12.96 -0.94
CA ASN A 125 -7.27 13.33 -2.30
C ASN A 125 -6.88 12.09 -3.10
N PHE A 126 -6.05 11.20 -2.52
CA PHE A 126 -5.71 9.93 -3.15
C PHE A 126 -6.96 9.07 -3.41
N LYS A 127 -7.86 8.97 -2.43
CA LYS A 127 -9.10 8.22 -2.52
C LYS A 127 -9.95 8.69 -3.69
N ARG A 128 -10.17 10.01 -3.82
CA ARG A 128 -10.94 10.62 -4.92
C ARG A 128 -10.35 10.24 -6.28
N TRP A 129 -9.04 10.32 -6.42
CA TRP A 129 -8.35 9.90 -7.63
C TRP A 129 -8.51 8.39 -7.89
N TYR A 130 -8.27 7.56 -6.89
CA TYR A 130 -8.37 6.10 -7.01
C TYR A 130 -9.79 5.65 -7.40
N GLU A 131 -10.81 6.17 -6.75
CA GLU A 131 -12.21 5.82 -6.99
C GLU A 131 -12.73 6.31 -8.34
N SER A 132 -12.10 7.32 -8.95
CA SER A 132 -12.48 7.80 -10.29
C SER A 132 -12.31 6.75 -11.39
N PHE A 133 -11.51 5.70 -11.15
CA PHE A 133 -11.27 4.61 -12.11
C PHE A 133 -12.26 3.44 -11.96
N ASN A 134 -12.94 3.32 -10.83
CA ASN A 134 -13.86 2.20 -10.51
C ASN A 134 -13.26 0.81 -10.75
N CYS A 135 -11.99 0.61 -10.41
CA CYS A 135 -11.21 -0.61 -10.65
C CYS A 135 -10.57 -1.12 -9.34
N PRO A 136 -11.35 -1.72 -8.41
CA PRO A 136 -10.88 -2.03 -7.05
C PRO A 136 -9.74 -3.07 -6.99
N ASP A 137 -9.62 -3.95 -7.99
CA ASP A 137 -8.63 -5.03 -8.03
C ASP A 137 -7.38 -4.69 -8.85
N TYR A 138 -7.27 -3.45 -9.34
CA TYR A 138 -6.15 -3.02 -10.14
C TYR A 138 -4.95 -2.63 -9.27
N HIS A 139 -3.76 -2.80 -9.85
CA HIS A 139 -2.52 -2.42 -9.20
C HIS A 139 -2.14 -0.97 -9.54
N LEU A 140 -1.69 -0.25 -8.52
CA LEU A 140 -1.09 1.08 -8.70
C LEU A 140 0.32 0.93 -9.26
N ASP A 141 0.55 1.50 -10.42
CA ASP A 141 1.87 1.57 -11.06
C ASP A 141 2.29 3.03 -11.31
N LYS A 142 3.59 3.30 -11.17
CA LYS A 142 4.20 4.62 -11.37
C LYS A 142 5.17 4.70 -12.55
N ASP A 143 5.54 3.55 -13.11
CA ASP A 143 6.62 3.43 -14.09
C ASP A 143 6.10 3.24 -15.53
N ILE A 144 4.83 2.84 -15.70
CA ILE A 144 4.20 2.59 -17.01
C ILE A 144 4.09 3.89 -17.80
N LEU A 145 3.55 4.95 -17.19
CA LEU A 145 3.34 6.22 -17.88
C LEU A 145 4.63 7.01 -18.08
N VAL A 146 5.57 6.88 -17.14
CA VAL A 146 6.87 7.57 -17.18
C VAL A 146 7.96 6.61 -16.75
N LYS A 147 8.75 6.13 -17.69
CA LYS A 147 9.83 5.14 -17.44
C LYS A 147 10.80 5.66 -16.38
N ASN A 148 11.14 4.80 -15.41
CA ASN A 148 12.05 5.11 -14.28
C ASN A 148 11.55 6.24 -13.35
N ASN A 149 10.27 6.53 -13.35
CA ASN A 149 9.68 7.53 -12.47
C ASN A 149 9.88 7.17 -10.99
N LYS A 150 10.06 8.19 -10.16
CA LYS A 150 10.24 8.07 -8.70
C LYS A 150 9.17 8.80 -7.90
N VAL A 151 8.25 9.49 -8.56
CA VAL A 151 7.23 10.31 -7.92
C VAL A 151 5.85 9.70 -8.13
N TYR A 152 5.16 9.40 -7.04
CA TYR A 152 3.76 9.02 -7.10
C TYR A 152 2.88 10.27 -7.18
N SER A 153 2.15 10.43 -8.26
CA SER A 153 1.21 11.55 -8.47
C SER A 153 0.09 11.16 -9.45
N PRO A 154 -1.01 11.93 -9.55
CA PRO A 154 -2.06 11.71 -10.54
C PRO A 154 -1.55 11.71 -11.98
N GLU A 155 -0.50 12.49 -12.27
CA GLU A 155 0.07 12.65 -13.60
C GLU A 155 0.96 11.49 -13.99
N THR A 156 1.62 10.85 -13.03
CA THR A 156 2.63 9.81 -13.29
C THR A 156 2.16 8.40 -13.00
N CYS A 157 1.11 8.26 -12.20
CA CYS A 157 0.57 6.96 -11.83
C CYS A 157 -0.64 6.54 -12.66
N CYS A 158 -0.83 5.25 -12.76
CA CYS A 158 -2.04 4.63 -13.33
C CYS A 158 -2.46 3.41 -12.53
N LEU A 159 -3.72 3.00 -12.73
CA LEU A 159 -4.23 1.71 -12.26
C LEU A 159 -4.30 0.77 -13.46
N VAL A 160 -3.71 -0.41 -13.29
CA VAL A 160 -3.69 -1.44 -14.35
C VAL A 160 -4.08 -2.81 -13.81
N PRO A 161 -4.66 -3.68 -14.64
CA PRO A 161 -4.88 -5.08 -14.29
C PRO A 161 -3.60 -5.74 -13.77
N PRO A 162 -3.70 -6.66 -12.78
CA PRO A 162 -2.55 -7.36 -12.22
C PRO A 162 -1.65 -8.02 -13.27
N GLU A 163 -2.24 -8.55 -14.35
CA GLU A 163 -1.53 -9.23 -15.43
C GLU A 163 -0.56 -8.28 -16.16
N ILE A 164 -0.98 -7.04 -16.43
CA ILE A 164 -0.11 -6.02 -17.03
C ILE A 164 1.03 -5.69 -16.06
N ASN A 165 0.71 -5.42 -14.81
CA ASN A 165 1.73 -5.08 -13.82
C ASN A 165 2.76 -6.20 -13.63
N MET A 166 2.32 -7.46 -13.55
CA MET A 166 3.20 -8.61 -13.47
C MET A 166 4.04 -8.81 -14.74
N LEU A 167 3.44 -8.58 -15.91
CA LEU A 167 4.13 -8.69 -17.20
C LEU A 167 5.32 -7.73 -17.30
N LEU A 168 5.23 -6.53 -16.69
CA LEU A 168 6.27 -5.51 -16.74
C LEU A 168 7.30 -5.62 -15.62
N THR A 169 7.08 -6.49 -14.63
CA THR A 169 8.02 -6.68 -13.51
C THR A 169 9.33 -7.32 -13.96
N LYS A 170 10.46 -6.69 -13.65
CA LYS A 170 11.79 -7.08 -14.15
C LYS A 170 12.49 -8.20 -13.36
N ARG A 171 12.15 -8.42 -12.08
CA ARG A 171 12.67 -9.46 -11.17
C ARG A 171 14.20 -9.64 -11.24
N GLN A 172 14.97 -8.57 -11.18
CA GLN A 172 16.44 -8.61 -11.32
C GLN A 172 17.13 -9.52 -10.29
N ASN A 173 16.61 -9.55 -9.05
CA ASN A 173 17.22 -10.35 -7.97
C ASN A 173 17.08 -11.86 -8.17
N ASP A 174 16.13 -12.32 -8.98
CA ASP A 174 15.85 -13.74 -9.22
C ASP A 174 16.62 -14.28 -10.44
N ARG A 175 17.38 -13.43 -11.12
CA ARG A 175 18.09 -13.75 -12.35
C ARG A 175 19.59 -13.93 -12.11
N GLY A 176 20.20 -14.80 -12.88
CA GLY A 176 21.66 -14.92 -12.97
C GLY A 176 22.29 -13.76 -13.75
N LYS A 177 23.50 -13.99 -14.28
CA LYS A 177 24.27 -12.98 -15.04
C LYS A 177 23.74 -12.72 -16.46
N GLN A 178 22.76 -13.50 -16.93
CA GLN A 178 22.24 -13.39 -18.30
C GLN A 178 21.18 -12.29 -18.41
N PRO A 179 20.96 -11.72 -19.62
CA PRO A 179 19.87 -10.80 -19.89
C PRO A 179 18.49 -11.38 -19.52
N ILE A 180 17.50 -10.50 -19.36
CA ILE A 180 16.12 -10.92 -19.08
C ILE A 180 15.61 -11.90 -20.16
N GLY A 181 14.95 -12.99 -19.74
CA GLY A 181 14.41 -14.00 -20.65
C GLY A 181 15.42 -14.95 -21.26
N VAL A 182 16.71 -14.82 -20.91
CA VAL A 182 17.81 -15.65 -21.43
C VAL A 182 18.40 -16.55 -20.35
N CYS A 183 18.68 -17.79 -20.70
CA CYS A 183 19.33 -18.79 -19.84
C CYS A 183 20.43 -19.54 -20.60
N TYR A 184 21.61 -19.69 -20.00
CA TYR A 184 22.69 -20.50 -20.57
C TYR A 184 22.46 -22.00 -20.28
N VAL A 185 22.43 -22.80 -21.33
CA VAL A 185 22.18 -24.25 -21.27
C VAL A 185 23.50 -24.99 -21.37
N LYS A 186 24.07 -25.37 -20.24
CA LYS A 186 25.41 -26.05 -20.14
C LYS A 186 25.56 -27.27 -21.05
N ARG A 187 24.48 -28.08 -21.20
CA ARG A 187 24.51 -29.30 -22.00
C ARG A 187 24.78 -29.05 -23.49
N SER A 188 24.22 -27.97 -24.03
CA SER A 188 24.34 -27.63 -25.45
C SER A 188 25.37 -26.55 -25.74
N GLY A 189 25.88 -25.85 -24.71
CA GLY A 189 26.75 -24.68 -24.89
C GLY A 189 26.05 -23.47 -25.50
N LYS A 190 24.71 -23.47 -25.53
CA LYS A 190 23.90 -22.42 -26.19
C LYS A 190 23.06 -21.61 -25.20
N TYR A 191 22.53 -20.50 -25.65
CA TYR A 191 21.61 -19.64 -24.91
C TYR A 191 20.17 -19.92 -25.31
N SER A 192 19.30 -20.16 -24.35
CA SER A 192 17.87 -20.36 -24.55
C SER A 192 17.11 -19.09 -24.25
N ALA A 193 16.24 -18.65 -25.16
CA ALA A 193 15.30 -17.57 -24.91
C ALA A 193 13.90 -18.13 -24.58
N THR A 194 13.27 -17.58 -23.53
CA THR A 194 11.94 -18.03 -23.08
C THR A 194 11.14 -16.83 -22.61
N ILE A 195 9.90 -16.73 -23.09
CA ILE A 195 8.92 -15.73 -22.60
C ILE A 195 7.82 -16.41 -21.79
N HIS A 196 7.40 -15.80 -20.69
CA HIS A 196 6.20 -16.19 -19.96
C HIS A 196 4.99 -15.39 -20.49
N LYS A 197 4.03 -16.13 -21.06
CA LYS A 197 2.68 -15.61 -21.40
C LYS A 197 1.69 -16.21 -20.39
N LEU A 198 0.71 -16.99 -20.81
CA LEU A 198 -0.08 -17.86 -19.92
C LEU A 198 0.73 -19.09 -19.45
N ARG A 199 1.74 -19.47 -20.23
CA ARG A 199 2.73 -20.52 -19.98
C ARG A 199 4.08 -20.08 -20.52
N ASN A 200 5.13 -20.78 -20.13
CA ASN A 200 6.46 -20.55 -20.70
C ASN A 200 6.48 -20.98 -22.17
N VAL A 201 6.87 -20.07 -23.05
CA VAL A 201 7.05 -20.30 -24.48
C VAL A 201 8.53 -20.20 -24.80
N HIS A 202 9.10 -21.32 -25.25
CA HIS A 202 10.48 -21.37 -25.70
C HIS A 202 10.60 -20.74 -27.11
N LEU A 203 11.53 -19.82 -27.27
CA LEU A 203 11.72 -19.04 -28.49
C LEU A 203 12.86 -19.58 -29.37
N GLY A 204 13.74 -20.42 -28.80
CA GLY A 204 14.86 -21.03 -29.52
C GLY A 204 16.13 -21.11 -28.73
N PHE A 205 17.16 -21.72 -29.37
CA PHE A 205 18.54 -21.74 -28.91
C PHE A 205 19.42 -20.88 -29.82
N PHE A 206 20.32 -20.11 -29.23
CA PHE A 206 21.15 -19.13 -29.90
C PHE A 206 22.61 -19.32 -29.49
N ASP A 207 23.54 -18.85 -30.30
CA ASP A 207 24.97 -18.97 -30.03
C ASP A 207 25.49 -17.87 -29.09
N THR A 208 24.81 -16.72 -29.03
CA THR A 208 25.15 -15.60 -28.16
C THR A 208 23.98 -15.21 -27.24
N PRO A 209 24.26 -14.61 -26.07
CA PRO A 209 23.20 -14.12 -25.19
C PRO A 209 22.46 -12.92 -25.81
N GLU A 210 23.13 -12.13 -26.64
CA GLU A 210 22.57 -10.99 -27.36
C GLU A 210 21.49 -11.42 -28.36
N GLU A 211 21.77 -12.45 -29.18
CA GLU A 211 20.79 -13.01 -30.12
C GLU A 211 19.57 -13.57 -29.37
N ALA A 212 19.80 -14.34 -28.29
CA ALA A 212 18.74 -14.84 -27.45
C ALA A 212 17.89 -13.71 -26.85
N PHE A 213 18.55 -12.62 -26.40
CA PHE A 213 17.86 -11.44 -25.88
C PHE A 213 17.02 -10.74 -26.97
N GLN A 214 17.51 -10.60 -28.20
CA GLN A 214 16.75 -9.98 -29.30
C GLN A 214 15.46 -10.78 -29.61
N ALA A 215 15.55 -12.11 -29.59
CA ALA A 215 14.39 -12.97 -29.74
C ALA A 215 13.36 -12.76 -28.59
N TYR A 216 13.88 -12.70 -27.35
CA TYR A 216 13.03 -12.40 -26.19
C TYR A 216 12.41 -11.00 -26.28
N LYS A 217 13.21 -9.96 -26.57
CA LYS A 217 12.77 -8.57 -26.72
C LYS A 217 11.60 -8.45 -27.71
N SER A 218 11.80 -8.97 -28.90
CA SER A 218 10.77 -8.94 -29.96
C SER A 218 9.49 -9.63 -29.53
N ALA A 219 9.59 -10.83 -28.94
CA ALA A 219 8.42 -11.58 -28.49
C ALA A 219 7.71 -10.90 -27.32
N LYS A 220 8.48 -10.27 -26.40
CA LYS A 220 7.94 -9.56 -25.24
C LYS A 220 7.21 -8.29 -25.62
N GLU A 221 7.82 -7.46 -26.46
CA GLU A 221 7.22 -6.21 -26.94
C GLU A 221 5.96 -6.47 -27.77
N GLN A 222 6.00 -7.49 -28.63
CA GLN A 222 4.82 -7.92 -29.38
C GLN A 222 3.69 -8.35 -28.43
N TYR A 223 3.98 -9.17 -27.43
CA TYR A 223 2.98 -9.63 -26.46
C TYR A 223 2.40 -8.50 -25.60
N VAL A 224 3.22 -7.52 -25.20
CA VAL A 224 2.73 -6.33 -24.49
C VAL A 224 1.75 -5.55 -25.35
N LYS A 225 2.04 -5.35 -26.63
CA LYS A 225 1.15 -4.65 -27.57
C LYS A 225 -0.16 -5.41 -27.84
N GLU A 226 -0.09 -6.73 -27.99
CA GLU A 226 -1.27 -7.60 -28.14
C GLU A 226 -2.19 -7.47 -26.92
N LEU A 227 -1.64 -7.59 -25.72
CA LEU A 227 -2.41 -7.50 -24.48
C LEU A 227 -2.95 -6.08 -24.25
N ALA A 228 -2.15 -5.05 -24.53
CA ALA A 228 -2.58 -3.66 -24.45
C ALA A 228 -3.76 -3.37 -25.38
N THR A 229 -3.71 -3.88 -26.63
CA THR A 229 -4.80 -3.72 -27.61
C THR A 229 -6.07 -4.41 -27.14
N GLN A 230 -5.96 -5.66 -26.68
CA GLN A 230 -7.09 -6.40 -26.14
C GLN A 230 -7.73 -5.65 -24.95
N TYR A 231 -6.93 -5.24 -23.95
CA TYR A 231 -7.46 -4.59 -22.75
C TYR A 231 -8.00 -3.19 -23.01
N PHE A 232 -7.47 -2.50 -24.00
CA PHE A 232 -8.05 -1.22 -24.43
C PHE A 232 -9.40 -1.40 -25.10
N GLN A 233 -9.56 -2.41 -26.00
CA GLN A 233 -10.83 -2.75 -26.63
C GLN A 233 -11.89 -3.22 -25.61
N GLU A 234 -11.45 -3.91 -24.55
CA GLU A 234 -12.32 -4.35 -23.45
C GLU A 234 -12.64 -3.21 -22.45
N GLY A 235 -12.10 -2.00 -22.63
CA GLY A 235 -12.29 -0.86 -21.72
C GLY A 235 -11.59 -1.03 -20.37
N LYS A 236 -10.63 -1.96 -20.24
CA LYS A 236 -9.91 -2.27 -19.00
C LYS A 236 -8.73 -1.34 -18.71
N ILE A 237 -8.22 -0.63 -19.70
CA ILE A 237 -7.15 0.35 -19.55
C ILE A 237 -7.51 1.65 -20.24
N THR A 238 -6.97 2.76 -19.71
CA THR A 238 -7.16 4.08 -20.31
C THR A 238 -6.35 4.23 -21.60
N HIS A 239 -6.75 5.15 -22.47
CA HIS A 239 -6.00 5.48 -23.68
C HIS A 239 -4.54 5.87 -23.38
N ARG A 240 -4.29 6.57 -22.29
CA ARG A 240 -2.96 6.96 -21.87
C ARG A 240 -2.08 5.75 -21.51
N VAL A 241 -2.63 4.76 -20.81
CA VAL A 241 -1.94 3.50 -20.49
C VAL A 241 -1.70 2.71 -21.78
N TYR A 242 -2.69 2.64 -22.66
CA TYR A 242 -2.56 1.98 -23.98
C TYR A 242 -1.40 2.56 -24.78
N GLN A 243 -1.33 3.88 -24.93
CA GLN A 243 -0.22 4.54 -25.65
C GLN A 243 1.14 4.20 -25.05
N ALA A 244 1.28 4.31 -23.72
CA ALA A 244 2.53 3.99 -23.02
C ALA A 244 2.96 2.53 -23.25
N LEU A 245 2.01 1.58 -23.27
CA LEU A 245 2.30 0.17 -23.53
C LEU A 245 2.65 -0.11 -25.00
N MET A 246 2.08 0.63 -25.95
CA MET A 246 2.45 0.54 -27.37
C MET A 246 3.87 1.02 -27.66
N GLU A 247 4.39 1.93 -26.84
CA GLU A 247 5.75 2.45 -26.91
C GLU A 247 6.74 1.69 -26.00
N TYR A 248 6.26 0.69 -25.24
CA TYR A 248 7.08 -0.07 -24.31
C TYR A 248 8.23 -0.78 -25.00
N GLN A 249 9.45 -0.62 -24.44
CA GLN A 249 10.66 -1.26 -24.92
C GLN A 249 11.38 -1.97 -23.78
N VAL A 250 11.88 -3.17 -24.08
CA VAL A 250 12.73 -3.97 -23.21
C VAL A 250 14.19 -3.61 -23.43
N GLU A 251 14.91 -3.31 -22.38
CA GLU A 251 16.35 -3.05 -22.45
C GLU A 251 17.14 -4.28 -21.99
N ILE A 252 18.35 -4.46 -22.54
CA ILE A 252 19.21 -5.59 -22.17
C ILE A 252 19.64 -5.53 -20.70
N THR A 253 19.61 -4.35 -20.13
CA THR A 253 19.94 -4.05 -18.73
C THR A 253 18.75 -4.15 -17.78
N ASP A 254 17.55 -4.44 -18.29
CA ASP A 254 16.31 -4.55 -17.51
C ASP A 254 16.33 -5.70 -16.50
#